data_5fb22912edb6878d9d00b910f1841965
#
_entry.id   5fb22912edb6878d9d00b910f1841965
#
_cell.length_a   1.000
_cell.length_b   1.000
_cell.length_c   1.000
_cell.angle_alpha   90.00
_cell.angle_beta   90.00
_cell.angle_gamma   90.00
#
_symmetry.space_group_name_H-M   'P 1'
#
loop_
_entity.id
_entity.type
_entity.pdbx_description
1 polymer ?
#
loop_
_entity_poly.entity_id
_entity_poly.type
_entity_poly.pdbx_seq_one_letter_code
_entity_poly.pdbx_strand_id
1 'polypeptide(L)'
;MPEAFKFGSEIMDFFYGIALGTIAAGIFYLFQVFIPEKRRQKIVRENFKLNYTLFKKDSIAIFLSALGSSYDSELPKMLSDLEEFKKYFKADFKEGQDRWHGVVNGLNKNLLQDLLVQFEILSQEIDFFLNNVVLHDEEVFAFLKRLKITINGLKNTSLDYDEMKTLSHFLWELFAGWSYVTGYRKSDIFEEMFSKV
;
A
#
# COMPACT_ATOMS: atom_id res chain seq x y z
N MET A 1 10.18 -8.62 -72.08
CA MET A 1 9.49 -8.05 -70.89
C MET A 1 8.94 -9.11 -69.89
N PRO A 2 9.45 -10.37 -69.81
CA PRO A 2 8.97 -11.30 -68.78
C PRO A 2 9.72 -11.21 -67.41
N GLU A 3 10.98 -10.72 -67.35
CA GLU A 3 11.80 -10.77 -66.14
C GLU A 3 11.43 -9.71 -65.08
N ALA A 4 10.99 -8.54 -65.51
CA ALA A 4 10.55 -7.49 -64.57
C ALA A 4 9.28 -7.87 -63.80
N PHE A 5 8.40 -8.70 -64.37
CA PHE A 5 7.19 -9.20 -63.71
C PHE A 5 7.50 -10.30 -62.69
N LYS A 6 8.51 -11.12 -62.91
CA LYS A 6 8.93 -12.18 -62.00
C LYS A 6 9.57 -11.59 -60.71
N PHE A 7 10.43 -10.59 -60.88
CA PHE A 7 11.07 -9.87 -59.79
C PHE A 7 10.05 -9.11 -58.91
N GLY A 8 8.99 -8.57 -59.51
CA GLY A 8 7.91 -7.91 -58.78
C GLY A 8 7.11 -8.87 -57.91
N SER A 9 6.83 -10.11 -58.35
CA SER A 9 6.12 -11.10 -57.54
C SER A 9 6.97 -11.58 -56.33
N GLU A 10 8.26 -11.82 -56.53
CA GLU A 10 9.17 -12.23 -55.46
C GLU A 10 9.30 -11.18 -54.38
N ILE A 11 9.34 -9.88 -54.73
CA ILE A 11 9.32 -8.76 -53.77
C ILE A 11 8.00 -8.73 -53.03
N MET A 12 6.89 -8.90 -53.70
CA MET A 12 5.56 -8.92 -53.04
C MET A 12 5.43 -10.09 -52.06
N ASP A 13 5.88 -11.29 -52.45
CA ASP A 13 5.89 -12.48 -51.58
C ASP A 13 6.79 -12.29 -50.34
N PHE A 14 7.94 -11.61 -50.50
CA PHE A 14 8.82 -11.26 -49.42
C PHE A 14 8.15 -10.30 -48.42
N PHE A 15 7.53 -9.21 -48.88
CA PHE A 15 6.80 -8.29 -48.03
C PHE A 15 5.59 -8.92 -47.35
N TYR A 16 4.86 -9.80 -48.08
CA TYR A 16 3.77 -10.56 -47.50
C TYR A 16 4.24 -11.51 -46.39
N GLY A 17 5.37 -12.17 -46.56
CA GLY A 17 5.99 -13.03 -45.57
C GLY A 17 6.38 -12.23 -44.29
N ILE A 18 6.99 -11.03 -44.46
CA ILE A 18 7.30 -10.14 -43.34
C ILE A 18 6.03 -9.70 -42.62
N ALA A 19 5.00 -9.28 -43.34
CA ALA A 19 3.74 -8.84 -42.73
C ALA A 19 3.07 -9.96 -41.94
N LEU A 20 2.99 -11.17 -42.47
CA LEU A 20 2.47 -12.34 -41.76
C LEU A 20 3.29 -12.68 -40.52
N GLY A 21 4.62 -12.66 -40.61
CA GLY A 21 5.52 -12.90 -39.49
C GLY A 21 5.35 -11.88 -38.39
N THR A 22 5.21 -10.60 -38.76
CA THR A 22 4.96 -9.51 -37.80
C THR A 22 3.62 -9.66 -37.07
N ILE A 23 2.56 -10.01 -37.80
CA ILE A 23 1.23 -10.25 -37.20
C ILE A 23 1.31 -11.47 -36.26
N ALA A 24 1.90 -12.55 -36.67
CA ALA A 24 2.06 -13.74 -35.82
C ALA A 24 2.87 -13.46 -34.56
N ALA A 25 3.97 -12.71 -34.66
CA ALA A 25 4.78 -12.29 -33.52
C ALA A 25 3.99 -11.37 -32.59
N GLY A 26 3.19 -10.43 -33.12
CA GLY A 26 2.31 -9.57 -32.35
C GLY A 26 1.24 -10.33 -31.55
N ILE A 27 0.60 -11.30 -32.19
CA ILE A 27 -0.38 -12.19 -31.55
C ILE A 27 0.31 -13.03 -30.47
N PHE A 28 1.46 -13.60 -30.74
CA PHE A 28 2.23 -14.36 -29.76
C PHE A 28 2.61 -13.50 -28.55
N TYR A 29 3.16 -12.29 -28.78
CA TYR A 29 3.50 -11.35 -27.72
C TYR A 29 2.28 -11.01 -26.84
N LEU A 30 1.12 -10.75 -27.46
CA LEU A 30 -0.11 -10.40 -26.77
C LEU A 30 -0.55 -11.53 -25.82
N PHE A 31 -0.56 -12.78 -26.27
CA PHE A 31 -1.03 -13.91 -25.47
C PHE A 31 0.01 -14.43 -24.47
N GLN A 32 1.29 -14.43 -24.83
CA GLN A 32 2.34 -15.04 -24.00
C GLN A 32 3.02 -14.06 -23.03
N VAL A 33 2.99 -12.76 -23.34
CA VAL A 33 3.70 -11.77 -22.53
C VAL A 33 2.71 -10.74 -21.93
N PHE A 34 1.99 -10.03 -22.79
CA PHE A 34 1.20 -8.87 -22.34
C PHE A 34 0.03 -9.25 -21.42
N ILE A 35 -0.79 -10.24 -21.79
CA ILE A 35 -1.94 -10.65 -20.98
C ILE A 35 -1.51 -11.29 -19.66
N PRO A 36 -0.56 -12.24 -19.60
CA PRO A 36 -0.09 -12.80 -18.34
C PRO A 36 0.52 -11.75 -17.42
N GLU A 37 1.33 -10.83 -17.95
CA GLU A 37 1.94 -9.77 -17.15
C GLU A 37 0.88 -8.82 -16.56
N LYS A 38 -0.11 -8.41 -17.33
CA LYS A 38 -1.25 -7.62 -16.83
C LYS A 38 -2.02 -8.34 -15.71
N ARG A 39 -2.26 -9.64 -15.85
CA ARG A 39 -2.91 -10.45 -14.80
C ARG A 39 -2.05 -10.54 -13.56
N ARG A 40 -0.75 -10.76 -13.69
CA ARG A 40 0.19 -10.80 -12.57
C ARG A 40 0.18 -9.48 -11.80
N GLN A 41 0.31 -8.36 -12.48
CA GLN A 41 0.30 -7.04 -11.84
C GLN A 41 -1.02 -6.77 -11.11
N LYS A 42 -2.16 -7.17 -11.69
CA LYS A 42 -3.47 -7.06 -11.03
C LYS A 42 -3.51 -7.85 -9.71
N ILE A 43 -3.04 -9.11 -9.73
CA ILE A 43 -2.99 -9.96 -8.53
C ILE A 43 -2.10 -9.32 -7.45
N VAL A 44 -0.93 -8.81 -7.83
CA VAL A 44 -0.01 -8.14 -6.87
C VAL A 44 -0.66 -6.89 -6.25
N ARG A 45 -1.37 -6.09 -7.04
CA ARG A 45 -2.11 -4.90 -6.54
C ARG A 45 -3.22 -5.28 -5.55
N GLU A 46 -4.02 -6.28 -5.89
CA GLU A 46 -5.11 -6.76 -5.02
C GLU A 46 -4.56 -7.33 -3.72
N ASN A 47 -3.48 -8.11 -3.79
CA ASN A 47 -2.81 -8.65 -2.60
C ASN A 47 -2.25 -7.54 -1.71
N PHE A 48 -1.62 -6.53 -2.27
CA PHE A 48 -1.09 -5.41 -1.48
C PHE A 48 -2.21 -4.62 -0.78
N LYS A 49 -3.36 -4.38 -1.44
CA LYS A 49 -4.54 -3.78 -0.79
C LYS A 49 -5.04 -4.61 0.38
N LEU A 50 -5.12 -5.92 0.19
CA LEU A 50 -5.52 -6.84 1.26
C LEU A 50 -4.55 -6.76 2.44
N ASN A 51 -3.24 -6.83 2.19
CA ASN A 51 -2.21 -6.78 3.23
C ASN A 51 -2.20 -5.44 3.98
N TYR A 52 -2.46 -4.33 3.29
CA TYR A 52 -2.65 -3.04 3.94
C TYR A 52 -3.87 -3.03 4.86
N THR A 53 -4.99 -3.61 4.42
CA THR A 53 -6.20 -3.73 5.25
C THR A 53 -5.95 -4.59 6.49
N LEU A 54 -5.21 -5.69 6.36
CA LEU A 54 -4.81 -6.54 7.47
C LEU A 54 -3.88 -5.78 8.43
N PHE A 55 -2.88 -5.08 7.90
CA PHE A 55 -2.00 -4.22 8.70
C PHE A 55 -2.80 -3.21 9.55
N LYS A 56 -3.78 -2.51 8.95
CA LYS A 56 -4.65 -1.58 9.69
C LYS A 56 -5.40 -2.30 10.80
N LYS A 57 -6.07 -3.40 10.48
CA LYS A 57 -6.86 -4.18 11.44
C LYS A 57 -6.02 -4.66 12.62
N ASP A 58 -4.86 -5.24 12.34
CA ASP A 58 -3.98 -5.82 13.36
C ASP A 58 -3.35 -4.72 14.23
N SER A 59 -2.93 -3.61 13.64
CA SER A 59 -2.45 -2.45 14.40
C SER A 59 -3.54 -1.86 15.31
N ILE A 60 -4.77 -1.76 14.82
CA ILE A 60 -5.91 -1.30 15.64
C ILE A 60 -6.19 -2.26 16.80
N ALA A 61 -6.09 -3.57 16.58
CA ALA A 61 -6.22 -4.55 17.66
C ALA A 61 -5.16 -4.34 18.76
N ILE A 62 -3.92 -4.01 18.38
CA ILE A 62 -2.85 -3.63 19.32
C ILE A 62 -3.22 -2.35 20.09
N PHE A 63 -3.76 -1.32 19.41
CA PHE A 63 -4.20 -0.08 20.07
C PHE A 63 -5.32 -0.33 21.08
N LEU A 64 -6.30 -1.15 20.73
CA LEU A 64 -7.39 -1.53 21.63
C LEU A 64 -6.88 -2.34 22.83
N SER A 65 -5.90 -3.22 22.62
CA SER A 65 -5.25 -3.97 23.69
C SER A 65 -4.48 -3.05 24.65
N ALA A 66 -3.87 -1.97 24.16
CA ALA A 66 -3.19 -0.97 24.98
C ALA A 66 -4.16 -0.20 25.88
N LEU A 67 -5.43 -0.06 25.51
CA LEU A 67 -6.47 0.54 26.38
C LEU A 67 -6.87 -0.37 27.55
N GLY A 68 -6.49 -1.64 27.53
CA GLY A 68 -6.74 -2.60 28.62
C GLY A 68 -8.21 -3.01 28.81
N SER A 69 -9.07 -2.72 27.85
CA SER A 69 -10.48 -3.10 27.86
C SER A 69 -10.75 -4.24 26.87
N SER A 70 -11.68 -5.13 27.22
CA SER A 70 -12.19 -6.10 26.26
C SER A 70 -12.97 -5.39 25.16
N TYR A 71 -12.84 -5.85 23.91
CA TYR A 71 -13.52 -5.30 22.74
C TYR A 71 -14.12 -6.42 21.86
N ASP A 72 -15.13 -6.06 21.08
CA ASP A 72 -15.73 -6.95 20.09
C ASP A 72 -14.72 -7.26 18.96
N SER A 73 -14.69 -8.50 18.48
CA SER A 73 -13.82 -8.97 17.40
C SER A 73 -14.02 -8.20 16.08
N GLU A 74 -15.20 -7.61 15.85
CA GLU A 74 -15.49 -6.81 14.66
C GLU A 74 -15.04 -5.34 14.81
N LEU A 75 -14.76 -4.87 16.03
CA LEU A 75 -14.37 -3.48 16.28
C LEU A 75 -13.12 -3.05 15.50
N PRO A 76 -12.02 -3.81 15.44
CA PRO A 76 -10.85 -3.44 14.64
C PRO A 76 -11.17 -3.23 13.15
N LYS A 77 -12.08 -4.01 12.59
CA LYS A 77 -12.52 -3.88 11.21
C LYS A 77 -13.35 -2.60 11.01
N MET A 78 -14.26 -2.30 11.91
CA MET A 78 -15.04 -1.05 11.85
C MET A 78 -14.13 0.18 11.97
N LEU A 79 -13.17 0.15 12.87
CA LEU A 79 -12.21 1.23 13.09
C LEU A 79 -11.14 1.35 11.98
N SER A 80 -11.12 0.44 11.00
CA SER A 80 -10.28 0.60 9.80
C SER A 80 -10.78 1.71 8.89
N ASP A 81 -12.03 2.16 9.04
CA ASP A 81 -12.54 3.39 8.45
C ASP A 81 -11.94 4.63 9.16
N LEU A 82 -11.51 5.61 8.38
CA LEU A 82 -10.79 6.79 8.84
C LEU A 82 -11.64 7.67 9.79
N GLU A 83 -12.91 7.88 9.48
CA GLU A 83 -13.79 8.72 10.29
C GLU A 83 -14.19 8.01 11.59
N GLU A 84 -14.47 6.71 11.53
CA GLU A 84 -14.78 5.91 12.72
C GLU A 84 -13.54 5.80 13.63
N PHE A 85 -12.34 5.65 13.07
CA PHE A 85 -11.09 5.69 13.81
C PHE A 85 -10.94 7.01 14.59
N LYS A 86 -11.03 8.13 13.89
CA LYS A 86 -10.94 9.47 14.47
C LYS A 86 -11.94 9.68 15.60
N LYS A 87 -13.20 9.37 15.32
CA LYS A 87 -14.31 9.54 16.28
C LYS A 87 -14.07 8.70 17.53
N TYR A 88 -13.66 7.44 17.34
CA TYR A 88 -13.44 6.52 18.47
C TYR A 88 -12.25 6.95 19.34
N PHE A 89 -11.10 7.23 18.75
CA PHE A 89 -9.88 7.52 19.50
C PHE A 89 -9.80 8.95 20.02
N LYS A 90 -10.58 9.88 19.50
CA LYS A 90 -10.75 11.22 20.08
C LYS A 90 -11.76 11.30 21.21
N ALA A 91 -12.57 10.27 21.41
CA ALA A 91 -13.53 10.27 22.51
C ALA A 91 -12.83 10.21 23.88
N ASP A 92 -13.44 10.81 24.88
CA ASP A 92 -12.95 10.83 26.25
C ASP A 92 -12.74 9.39 26.78
N PHE A 93 -11.62 9.18 27.43
CA PHE A 93 -11.24 7.90 28.04
C PHE A 93 -11.07 8.01 29.56
N LYS A 94 -10.32 9.01 30.00
CA LYS A 94 -10.10 9.37 31.42
C LYS A 94 -10.16 10.87 31.54
N GLU A 95 -10.29 11.35 32.76
CA GLU A 95 -10.44 12.79 33.05
C GLU A 95 -9.32 13.60 32.35
N GLY A 96 -9.71 14.44 31.39
CA GLY A 96 -8.80 15.28 30.61
C GLY A 96 -7.97 14.57 29.50
N GLN A 97 -8.24 13.31 29.21
CA GLN A 97 -7.50 12.55 28.18
C GLN A 97 -8.45 11.80 27.24
N ASP A 98 -8.14 11.83 25.94
CA ASP A 98 -8.82 11.00 24.94
C ASP A 98 -8.27 9.57 24.92
N ARG A 99 -8.94 8.67 24.18
CA ARG A 99 -8.50 7.28 24.02
C ARG A 99 -7.15 7.17 23.34
N TRP A 100 -6.79 8.11 22.46
CA TRP A 100 -5.49 8.07 21.80
C TRP A 100 -4.33 8.26 22.78
N HIS A 101 -4.47 9.20 23.72
CA HIS A 101 -3.52 9.31 24.84
C HIS A 101 -3.48 8.02 25.67
N GLY A 102 -4.66 7.42 25.89
CA GLY A 102 -4.73 6.12 26.55
C GLY A 102 -3.96 5.02 25.84
N VAL A 103 -4.03 4.95 24.50
CA VAL A 103 -3.24 4.01 23.68
C VAL A 103 -1.75 4.24 23.87
N VAL A 104 -1.29 5.48 23.67
CA VAL A 104 0.15 5.80 23.72
C VAL A 104 0.75 5.49 25.08
N ASN A 105 0.02 5.82 26.16
CA ASN A 105 0.46 5.55 27.52
C ASN A 105 0.29 4.07 27.96
N GLY A 106 -0.58 3.33 27.29
CA GLY A 106 -0.84 1.91 27.55
C GLY A 106 0.06 0.94 26.77
N LEU A 107 0.81 1.43 25.77
CA LEU A 107 1.77 0.62 25.06
C LEU A 107 2.89 0.15 26.00
N ASN A 108 2.98 -1.13 26.18
CA ASN A 108 4.10 -1.77 26.87
C ASN A 108 5.09 -2.36 25.85
N LYS A 109 6.20 -2.92 26.34
CA LYS A 109 7.27 -3.47 25.49
C LYS A 109 6.76 -4.52 24.50
N ASN A 110 5.84 -5.40 24.92
CA ASN A 110 5.34 -6.47 24.06
C ASN A 110 4.43 -5.89 22.95
N LEU A 111 3.48 -5.02 23.31
CA LEU A 111 2.59 -4.38 22.34
C LEU A 111 3.35 -3.49 21.35
N LEU A 112 4.38 -2.78 21.82
CA LEU A 112 5.27 -2.02 20.95
C LEU A 112 6.01 -2.95 19.98
N GLN A 113 6.53 -4.06 20.45
CA GLN A 113 7.21 -5.06 19.60
C GLN A 113 6.25 -5.63 18.56
N ASP A 114 5.03 -5.98 18.94
CA ASP A 114 3.99 -6.47 18.01
C ASP A 114 3.69 -5.42 16.93
N LEU A 115 3.60 -4.14 17.30
CA LEU A 115 3.37 -3.05 16.34
C LEU A 115 4.56 -2.87 15.38
N LEU A 116 5.80 -2.97 15.89
CA LEU A 116 7.00 -2.89 15.04
C LEU A 116 7.08 -4.07 14.06
N VAL A 117 6.61 -5.25 14.45
CA VAL A 117 6.47 -6.41 13.54
C VAL A 117 5.47 -6.09 12.43
N GLN A 118 4.32 -5.47 12.73
CA GLN A 118 3.36 -5.04 11.70
C GLN A 118 3.99 -4.03 10.72
N PHE A 119 4.81 -3.12 11.20
CA PHE A 119 5.55 -2.19 10.34
C PHE A 119 6.56 -2.91 9.44
N GLU A 120 7.26 -3.91 9.97
CA GLU A 120 8.18 -4.69 9.15
C GLU A 120 7.47 -5.43 8.03
N ILE A 121 6.34 -6.07 8.33
CA ILE A 121 5.49 -6.73 7.32
C ILE A 121 5.07 -5.72 6.25
N LEU A 122 4.53 -4.56 6.63
CA LEU A 122 4.13 -3.53 5.67
C LEU A 122 5.31 -3.05 4.82
N SER A 123 6.49 -2.86 5.41
CA SER A 123 7.70 -2.46 4.68
C SER A 123 8.12 -3.50 3.63
N GLN A 124 8.03 -4.80 3.96
CA GLN A 124 8.31 -5.89 3.03
C GLN A 124 7.27 -5.96 1.90
N GLU A 125 6.02 -5.75 2.21
CA GLU A 125 4.94 -5.70 1.21
C GLU A 125 5.09 -4.51 0.25
N ILE A 126 5.51 -3.34 0.75
CA ILE A 126 5.85 -2.19 -0.11
C ILE A 126 6.99 -2.55 -1.06
N ASP A 127 8.04 -3.22 -0.58
CA ASP A 127 9.15 -3.66 -1.45
C ASP A 127 8.69 -4.66 -2.50
N PHE A 128 7.90 -5.64 -2.08
CA PHE A 128 7.37 -6.62 -3.01
C PHE A 128 6.53 -5.95 -4.09
N PHE A 129 5.65 -5.01 -3.71
CA PHE A 129 4.82 -4.26 -4.64
C PHE A 129 5.66 -3.44 -5.63
N LEU A 130 6.60 -2.64 -5.14
CA LEU A 130 7.45 -1.77 -5.96
C LEU A 130 8.34 -2.55 -6.94
N ASN A 131 8.72 -3.79 -6.60
CA ASN A 131 9.55 -4.64 -7.45
C ASN A 131 8.74 -5.47 -8.46
N ASN A 132 7.42 -5.57 -8.31
CA ASN A 132 6.58 -6.45 -9.12
C ASN A 132 5.49 -5.74 -9.92
N VAL A 133 5.30 -4.43 -9.71
CA VAL A 133 4.31 -3.62 -10.42
C VAL A 133 5.01 -2.46 -11.12
N VAL A 134 4.71 -2.28 -12.40
CA VAL A 134 5.14 -1.08 -13.13
C VAL A 134 4.23 0.07 -12.73
N LEU A 135 4.80 1.04 -12.02
CA LEU A 135 4.12 2.27 -11.62
C LEU A 135 4.42 3.35 -12.65
N HIS A 136 3.37 3.92 -13.24
CA HIS A 136 3.47 5.05 -14.16
C HIS A 136 3.27 6.39 -13.45
N ASP A 137 2.70 6.39 -12.24
CA ASP A 137 2.47 7.56 -11.42
C ASP A 137 3.64 7.77 -10.45
N GLU A 138 4.38 8.87 -10.65
CA GLU A 138 5.54 9.23 -9.83
C GLU A 138 5.15 9.59 -8.39
N GLU A 139 3.94 10.11 -8.17
CA GLU A 139 3.46 10.50 -6.86
C GLU A 139 3.23 9.27 -5.98
N VAL A 140 2.60 8.22 -6.56
CA VAL A 140 2.42 6.93 -5.88
C VAL A 140 3.76 6.30 -5.52
N PHE A 141 4.71 6.28 -6.47
CA PHE A 141 6.04 5.76 -6.21
C PHE A 141 6.75 6.51 -5.08
N ALA A 142 6.75 7.84 -5.14
CA ALA A 142 7.37 8.69 -4.13
C ALA A 142 6.71 8.54 -2.75
N PHE A 143 5.38 8.39 -2.71
CA PHE A 143 4.64 8.15 -1.48
C PHE A 143 5.06 6.83 -0.82
N LEU A 144 5.05 5.72 -1.56
CA LEU A 144 5.42 4.40 -1.04
C LEU A 144 6.88 4.36 -0.57
N LYS A 145 7.79 5.00 -1.30
CA LYS A 145 9.20 5.12 -0.89
C LYS A 145 9.35 5.92 0.40
N ARG A 146 8.68 7.06 0.55
CA ARG A 146 8.72 7.86 1.77
C ARG A 146 8.15 7.11 2.95
N LEU A 147 6.98 6.45 2.77
CA LEU A 147 6.38 5.64 3.81
C LEU A 147 7.33 4.56 4.31
N LYS A 148 7.97 3.82 3.38
CA LYS A 148 8.96 2.80 3.73
C LYS A 148 10.14 3.38 4.52
N ILE A 149 10.67 4.55 4.09
CA ILE A 149 11.78 5.22 4.79
C ILE A 149 11.35 5.58 6.22
N THR A 150 10.15 6.13 6.41
CA THR A 150 9.62 6.46 7.73
C THR A 150 9.47 5.22 8.60
N ILE A 151 8.87 4.15 8.09
CA ILE A 151 8.74 2.86 8.81
C ILE A 151 10.11 2.32 9.23
N ASN A 152 11.09 2.35 8.32
CA ASN A 152 12.45 1.89 8.64
C ASN A 152 13.14 2.75 9.71
N GLY A 153 12.85 4.05 9.75
CA GLY A 153 13.31 4.94 10.81
C GLY A 153 12.74 4.61 12.18
N LEU A 154 11.54 4.01 12.22
CA LEU A 154 10.85 3.64 13.46
C LEU A 154 11.20 2.23 13.98
N LYS A 155 11.98 1.44 13.24
CA LYS A 155 12.27 0.02 13.61
C LYS A 155 12.88 -0.18 15.01
N ASN A 156 13.61 0.80 15.51
CA ASN A 156 14.28 0.73 16.80
C ASN A 156 13.61 1.59 17.86
N THR A 157 12.35 1.99 17.65
CA THR A 157 11.59 2.77 18.62
C THR A 157 11.49 2.03 19.95
N SER A 158 11.83 2.73 21.02
CA SER A 158 11.70 2.28 22.41
C SER A 158 10.54 2.99 23.12
N LEU A 159 10.33 2.68 24.39
CA LEU A 159 9.33 3.36 25.21
C LEU A 159 9.83 4.73 25.75
N ASP A 160 10.90 5.28 25.17
CA ASP A 160 11.33 6.64 25.47
C ASP A 160 10.28 7.67 25.03
N TYR A 161 10.14 8.72 25.79
CA TYR A 161 9.08 9.71 25.59
C TYR A 161 9.13 10.37 24.19
N ASP A 162 10.30 10.78 23.73
CA ASP A 162 10.45 11.47 22.45
C ASP A 162 10.23 10.52 21.27
N GLU A 163 10.68 9.27 21.39
CA GLU A 163 10.45 8.21 20.40
C GLU A 163 8.97 7.84 20.33
N MET A 164 8.32 7.66 21.46
CA MET A 164 6.88 7.40 21.54
C MET A 164 6.03 8.55 21.00
N LYS A 165 6.45 9.78 21.21
CA LYS A 165 5.80 10.96 20.63
C LYS A 165 5.91 10.95 19.11
N THR A 166 7.08 10.65 18.56
CA THR A 166 7.31 10.53 17.12
C THR A 166 6.47 9.40 16.51
N LEU A 167 6.46 8.24 17.13
CA LEU A 167 5.64 7.10 16.73
C LEU A 167 4.15 7.46 16.75
N SER A 168 3.67 8.10 17.83
CA SER A 168 2.28 8.52 17.98
C SER A 168 1.84 9.48 16.87
N HIS A 169 2.67 10.45 16.52
CA HIS A 169 2.39 11.36 15.41
C HIS A 169 2.28 10.63 14.07
N PHE A 170 3.23 9.75 13.77
CA PHE A 170 3.20 8.95 12.54
C PHE A 170 1.94 8.08 12.45
N LEU A 171 1.61 7.39 13.54
CA LEU A 171 0.40 6.56 13.59
C LEU A 171 -0.87 7.40 13.41
N TRP A 172 -0.96 8.55 14.07
CA TRP A 172 -2.11 9.43 13.92
C TRP A 172 -2.23 9.99 12.50
N GLU A 173 -1.13 10.34 11.86
CA GLU A 173 -1.12 10.74 10.45
C GLU A 173 -1.61 9.62 9.54
N LEU A 174 -1.16 8.39 9.77
CA LEU A 174 -1.48 7.23 8.95
C LEU A 174 -2.94 6.78 9.11
N PHE A 175 -3.44 6.68 10.36
CA PHE A 175 -4.74 6.09 10.66
C PHE A 175 -5.88 7.12 10.74
N ALA A 176 -5.63 8.32 11.21
CA ALA A 176 -6.62 9.40 11.29
C ALA A 176 -6.56 10.36 10.10
N GLY A 177 -5.63 10.16 9.17
CA GLY A 177 -5.48 11.01 7.99
C GLY A 177 -5.09 12.45 8.30
N TRP A 178 -4.40 12.70 9.41
CA TRP A 178 -4.00 14.03 9.78
C TRP A 178 -2.65 14.43 9.18
N SER A 179 -2.53 15.69 8.74
CA SER A 179 -1.28 16.23 8.22
C SER A 179 -1.06 17.65 8.75
N TYR A 180 0.19 17.97 9.08
CA TYR A 180 0.57 19.34 9.49
C TYR A 180 0.34 20.40 8.41
N VAL A 181 0.31 19.98 7.14
CA VAL A 181 0.19 20.90 6.00
C VAL A 181 -1.27 21.11 5.60
N THR A 182 -2.05 20.03 5.53
CA THR A 182 -3.41 20.05 4.98
C THR A 182 -4.51 19.82 6.01
N GLY A 183 -4.16 19.55 7.27
CA GLY A 183 -5.12 19.13 8.29
C GLY A 183 -5.66 17.72 8.06
N TYR A 184 -6.91 17.46 8.44
CA TYR A 184 -7.54 16.15 8.25
C TYR A 184 -7.94 15.93 6.80
N ARG A 185 -7.55 14.77 6.26
CA ARG A 185 -7.97 14.28 4.94
C ARG A 185 -9.38 13.69 5.04
N LYS A 186 -10.07 13.66 3.91
CA LYS A 186 -11.41 13.07 3.79
C LYS A 186 -11.37 11.58 3.41
N SER A 187 -10.24 11.11 2.91
CA SER A 187 -10.01 9.74 2.43
C SER A 187 -8.71 9.18 2.97
N ASP A 188 -8.64 7.86 3.07
CA ASP A 188 -7.39 7.18 3.36
C ASP A 188 -6.37 7.44 2.23
N ILE A 189 -5.15 7.82 2.61
CA ILE A 189 -4.11 8.17 1.64
C ILE A 189 -3.75 6.98 0.73
N PHE A 190 -3.83 5.75 1.25
CA PHE A 190 -3.60 4.55 0.44
C PHE A 190 -4.71 4.35 -0.58
N GLU A 191 -5.98 4.51 -0.20
CA GLU A 191 -7.10 4.43 -1.14
C GLU A 191 -6.98 5.47 -2.24
N GLU A 192 -6.61 6.70 -1.89
CA GLU A 192 -6.38 7.77 -2.84
C GLU A 192 -5.22 7.41 -3.81
N MET A 193 -4.08 7.00 -3.29
CA MET A 193 -2.93 6.63 -4.11
C MET A 193 -3.20 5.40 -4.99
N PHE A 194 -3.91 4.40 -4.47
CA PHE A 194 -4.26 3.22 -5.24
C PHE A 194 -5.35 3.44 -6.28
N SER A 195 -6.14 4.50 -6.17
CA SER A 195 -7.09 4.88 -7.23
C SER A 195 -6.40 5.39 -8.50
N LYS A 196 -5.12 5.81 -8.38
CA LYS A 196 -4.28 6.31 -9.48
C LYS A 196 -3.49 5.20 -10.19
N VAL A 197 -3.50 3.98 -9.68
CA VAL A 197 -2.76 2.80 -10.18
C VAL A 197 -3.70 1.80 -10.83
#